data_dc29c80fbeb3432dd66389d179978869
#
_entry.id   dc29c80fbeb3432dd66389d179978869
#
_cell.length_a   1.000
_cell.length_b   1.000
_cell.length_c   1.000
_cell.angle_alpha   90.00
_cell.angle_beta   90.00
_cell.angle_gamma   90.00
#
_symmetry.space_group_name_H-M   'P 1'
#
loop_
_entity.id
_entity.type
_entity.pdbx_description
1 polymer ?
#
loop_
_entity_poly.entity_id
_entity_poly.type
_entity_poly.pdbx_seq_one_letter_code
_entity_poly.pdbx_strand_id
1 'polypeptide(L)'
;MSNSLELNKVFAAILTAGITFGVAGVIGRLIVHPTMPKESAIQVGEPAPAQAVAAVAAPALEPISPLLAAANVQNGQQLAQRQCASCHSFNEGGRNGVGPNLYAIVGAKHAHSEGFNYSAVIRGMASKPWGYEELNAWLANPRAYAPGNKMTYA
;
A
#
# COMPACT_ATOMS: atom_id res chain seq x y z
N MET A 1 26.75 -34.05 41.60
CA MET A 1 25.73 -35.02 41.15
C MET A 1 24.30 -34.46 41.09
N SER A 2 24.12 -33.14 41.10
CA SER A 2 22.77 -32.50 41.15
C SER A 2 22.13 -32.18 39.79
N ASN A 3 22.89 -32.26 38.67
CA ASN A 3 22.40 -31.78 37.38
C ASN A 3 21.46 -32.76 36.62
N SER A 4 21.51 -34.07 36.93
CA SER A 4 20.67 -35.05 36.22
C SER A 4 19.20 -34.98 36.65
N LEU A 5 18.92 -34.69 37.94
CA LEU A 5 17.55 -34.54 38.42
C LEU A 5 16.88 -33.26 37.90
N GLU A 6 17.60 -32.17 37.79
CA GLU A 6 17.09 -30.91 37.23
C GLU A 6 16.83 -31.05 35.70
N LEU A 7 17.73 -31.73 35.00
CA LEU A 7 17.55 -32.04 33.60
C LEU A 7 16.32 -32.94 33.36
N ASN A 8 16.11 -33.96 34.17
CA ASN A 8 14.93 -34.82 34.10
C ASN A 8 13.63 -34.05 34.38
N LYS A 9 13.63 -33.07 35.28
CA LYS A 9 12.46 -32.22 35.51
C LYS A 9 12.14 -31.36 34.28
N VAL A 10 13.15 -30.81 33.65
CA VAL A 10 12.98 -30.02 32.43
C VAL A 10 12.41 -30.89 31.31
N PHE A 11 12.96 -32.08 31.09
CA PHE A 11 12.43 -33.03 30.09
C PHE A 11 11.00 -33.47 30.43
N ALA A 12 10.69 -33.75 31.67
CA ALA A 12 9.34 -34.11 32.06
C ALA A 12 8.35 -32.97 31.83
N ALA A 13 8.74 -31.73 32.12
CA ALA A 13 7.90 -30.55 31.83
C ALA A 13 7.64 -30.37 30.32
N ILE A 14 8.68 -30.49 29.49
CA ILE A 14 8.55 -30.40 28.02
C ILE A 14 7.65 -31.51 27.47
N LEU A 15 7.84 -32.76 27.94
CA LEU A 15 7.01 -33.88 27.49
C LEU A 15 5.56 -33.70 27.95
N THR A 16 5.32 -33.29 29.17
CA THR A 16 3.96 -33.03 29.67
C THR A 16 3.28 -31.93 28.84
N ALA A 17 3.97 -30.82 28.57
CA ALA A 17 3.45 -29.74 27.73
C ALA A 17 3.14 -30.24 26.32
N GLY A 18 4.06 -31.00 25.70
CA GLY A 18 3.87 -31.58 24.35
C GLY A 18 2.66 -32.51 24.29
N ILE A 19 2.48 -33.39 25.28
CA ILE A 19 1.33 -34.27 25.36
C ILE A 19 0.03 -33.46 25.54
N THR A 20 0.03 -32.50 26.44
CA THR A 20 -1.16 -31.66 26.69
C THR A 20 -1.60 -30.91 25.43
N PHE A 21 -0.67 -30.24 24.72
CA PHE A 21 -0.97 -29.55 23.48
C PHE A 21 -1.35 -30.51 22.36
N GLY A 22 -0.73 -31.68 22.27
CA GLY A 22 -1.06 -32.71 21.31
C GLY A 22 -2.50 -33.23 21.48
N VAL A 23 -2.86 -33.58 22.73
CA VAL A 23 -4.21 -34.04 23.08
C VAL A 23 -5.24 -32.93 22.82
N ALA A 24 -4.98 -31.70 23.26
CA ALA A 24 -5.86 -30.56 22.98
C ALA A 24 -6.06 -30.33 21.47
N GLY A 25 -5.00 -30.48 20.68
CA GLY A 25 -5.06 -30.35 19.23
C GLY A 25 -5.91 -31.47 18.58
N VAL A 26 -5.78 -32.70 19.04
CA VAL A 26 -6.61 -33.81 18.57
C VAL A 26 -8.08 -33.60 18.92
N ILE A 27 -8.35 -33.27 20.18
CA ILE A 27 -9.72 -32.98 20.63
C ILE A 27 -10.30 -31.80 19.82
N GLY A 28 -9.53 -30.73 19.62
CA GLY A 28 -9.96 -29.58 18.83
C GLY A 28 -10.34 -30.00 17.39
N ARG A 29 -9.58 -30.86 16.75
CA ARG A 29 -9.89 -31.38 15.39
C ARG A 29 -11.11 -32.27 15.37
N LEU A 30 -11.41 -32.99 16.44
CA LEU A 30 -12.58 -33.85 16.53
C LEU A 30 -13.86 -33.06 16.78
N ILE A 31 -13.78 -31.94 17.51
CA ILE A 31 -14.94 -31.11 17.84
C ILE A 31 -15.18 -30.04 16.78
N VAL A 32 -14.10 -29.37 16.35
CA VAL A 32 -14.18 -28.31 15.33
C VAL A 32 -13.95 -28.96 13.96
N HIS A 33 -15.00 -29.13 13.21
CA HIS A 33 -14.94 -29.53 11.80
C HIS A 33 -15.00 -28.25 10.96
N PRO A 34 -13.86 -27.64 10.61
CA PRO A 34 -13.89 -26.47 9.73
C PRO A 34 -14.38 -26.94 8.37
N THR A 35 -15.62 -26.65 8.06
CA THR A 35 -16.13 -26.77 6.69
C THR A 35 -15.51 -25.65 5.89
N MET A 36 -14.49 -25.96 5.10
CA MET A 36 -14.02 -25.03 4.09
C MET A 36 -15.19 -24.75 3.14
N PRO A 37 -15.60 -23.50 2.94
CA PRO A 37 -16.59 -23.21 1.91
C PRO A 37 -16.09 -23.74 0.58
N LYS A 38 -16.92 -24.50 -0.12
CA LYS A 38 -16.57 -25.07 -1.44
C LYS A 38 -16.32 -24.00 -2.50
N GLU A 39 -16.74 -22.79 -2.24
CA GLU A 39 -16.49 -21.63 -3.06
C GLU A 39 -15.73 -20.58 -2.23
N SER A 40 -14.64 -20.08 -2.78
CA SER A 40 -13.92 -18.94 -2.18
C SER A 40 -14.86 -17.75 -2.12
N ALA A 41 -15.01 -17.12 -0.95
CA ALA A 41 -15.77 -15.88 -0.80
C ALA A 41 -15.19 -14.74 -1.67
N ILE A 42 -13.94 -14.89 -2.10
CA ILE A 42 -13.29 -14.04 -3.09
C ILE A 42 -13.08 -14.91 -4.32
N GLN A 43 -13.98 -14.83 -5.28
CA GLN A 43 -13.76 -15.40 -6.60
C GLN A 43 -12.77 -14.49 -7.33
N VAL A 44 -11.49 -14.87 -7.28
CA VAL A 44 -10.52 -14.36 -8.25
C VAL A 44 -10.86 -15.12 -9.53
N GLY A 45 -11.70 -14.50 -10.36
CA GLY A 45 -12.16 -15.12 -11.61
C GLY A 45 -10.95 -15.56 -12.43
N GLU A 46 -11.00 -16.82 -12.91
CA GLU A 46 -10.21 -17.21 -14.07
C GLU A 46 -10.42 -16.18 -15.17
N PRO A 47 -9.39 -15.85 -15.95
CA PRO A 47 -9.56 -14.93 -17.07
C PRO A 47 -10.60 -15.52 -18.03
N ALA A 48 -11.83 -15.08 -17.89
CA ALA A 48 -12.85 -15.33 -18.90
C ALA A 48 -12.35 -14.78 -20.25
N PRO A 49 -12.59 -15.47 -21.39
CA PRO A 49 -12.24 -14.94 -22.68
C PRO A 49 -12.82 -13.54 -22.80
N ALA A 50 -11.96 -12.60 -23.18
CA ALA A 50 -12.25 -11.16 -23.18
C ALA A 50 -13.55 -10.84 -23.95
N GLN A 51 -14.67 -10.94 -23.25
CA GLN A 51 -15.82 -10.14 -23.60
C GLN A 51 -15.50 -8.73 -23.07
N ALA A 52 -15.37 -7.79 -23.98
CA ALA A 52 -15.26 -6.40 -23.67
C ALA A 52 -16.47 -6.01 -22.80
N VAL A 53 -16.36 -6.17 -21.49
CA VAL A 53 -17.19 -5.44 -20.55
C VAL A 53 -16.82 -4.00 -20.82
N ALA A 54 -17.77 -3.28 -21.44
CA ALA A 54 -17.68 -1.83 -21.53
C ALA A 54 -17.29 -1.35 -20.14
N ALA A 55 -16.05 -0.90 -20.03
CA ALA A 55 -15.59 -0.27 -18.80
C ALA A 55 -16.61 0.80 -18.52
N VAL A 56 -17.33 0.68 -17.40
CA VAL A 56 -18.08 1.82 -16.87
C VAL A 56 -16.97 2.85 -16.69
N ALA A 57 -16.91 3.80 -17.63
CA ALA A 57 -15.93 4.84 -17.61
C ALA A 57 -16.06 5.51 -16.24
N ALA A 58 -15.04 5.36 -15.41
CA ALA A 58 -14.93 6.22 -14.23
C ALA A 58 -15.20 7.65 -14.74
N PRO A 59 -16.02 8.45 -14.03
CA PRO A 59 -16.35 9.79 -14.50
C PRO A 59 -15.06 10.47 -14.91
N ALA A 60 -15.01 10.92 -16.17
CA ALA A 60 -13.80 11.53 -16.72
C ALA A 60 -13.42 12.67 -15.79
N LEU A 61 -12.21 12.59 -15.23
CA LEU A 61 -11.72 13.61 -14.32
C LEU A 61 -11.66 14.93 -15.08
N GLU A 62 -12.31 15.97 -14.56
CA GLU A 62 -12.31 17.28 -15.20
C GLU A 62 -10.88 17.85 -15.24
N PRO A 63 -10.45 18.42 -16.39
CA PRO A 63 -9.14 19.03 -16.49
C PRO A 63 -9.01 20.22 -15.52
N ILE A 64 -7.89 20.31 -14.80
CA ILE A 64 -7.64 21.40 -13.87
C ILE A 64 -6.88 22.58 -14.49
N SER A 65 -6.26 22.38 -15.64
CA SER A 65 -5.50 23.44 -16.32
C SER A 65 -6.29 24.74 -16.52
N PRO A 66 -7.58 24.72 -16.90
CA PRO A 66 -8.38 25.96 -17.01
C PRO A 66 -8.62 26.67 -15.68
N LEU A 67 -8.56 25.93 -14.55
CA LEU A 67 -8.83 26.47 -13.22
C LEU A 67 -7.61 27.15 -12.58
N LEU A 68 -6.41 26.91 -13.13
CA LEU A 68 -5.15 27.39 -12.54
C LEU A 68 -5.07 28.93 -12.49
N ALA A 69 -5.64 29.62 -13.48
CA ALA A 69 -5.64 31.09 -13.53
C ALA A 69 -6.42 31.73 -12.36
N ALA A 70 -7.42 31.03 -11.84
CA ALA A 70 -8.24 31.48 -10.71
C ALA A 70 -7.81 30.83 -9.37
N ALA A 71 -6.77 30.02 -9.37
CA ALA A 71 -6.33 29.28 -8.19
C ALA A 71 -5.71 30.20 -7.15
N ASN A 72 -6.02 29.94 -5.87
CA ASN A 72 -5.44 30.66 -4.75
C ASN A 72 -4.25 29.87 -4.19
N VAL A 73 -3.04 30.38 -4.39
CA VAL A 73 -1.79 29.74 -3.98
C VAL A 73 -1.70 29.54 -2.47
N GLN A 74 -2.14 30.53 -1.67
CA GLN A 74 -2.09 30.48 -0.21
C GLN A 74 -3.01 29.38 0.33
N ASN A 75 -4.21 29.29 -0.21
CA ASN A 75 -5.15 28.21 0.15
C ASN A 75 -4.59 26.85 -0.25
N GLY A 76 -3.99 26.73 -1.43
CA GLY A 76 -3.33 25.51 -1.89
C GLY A 76 -2.18 25.10 -0.99
N GLN A 77 -1.35 26.04 -0.58
CA GLN A 77 -0.26 25.80 0.36
C GLN A 77 -0.77 25.28 1.72
N GLN A 78 -1.80 25.91 2.27
CA GLN A 78 -2.38 25.47 3.54
C GLN A 78 -2.99 24.08 3.43
N LEU A 79 -3.62 23.75 2.31
CA LEU A 79 -4.18 22.43 2.05
C LEU A 79 -3.08 21.38 1.98
N ALA A 80 -2.03 21.63 1.20
CA ALA A 80 -0.88 20.74 1.06
C ALA A 80 -0.17 20.52 2.41
N GLN A 81 0.00 21.57 3.21
CA GLN A 81 0.57 21.45 4.55
C GLN A 81 -0.27 20.55 5.47
N ARG A 82 -1.58 20.64 5.41
CA ARG A 82 -2.45 19.81 6.27
C ARG A 82 -2.53 18.36 5.82
N GLN A 83 -2.56 18.12 4.51
CA GLN A 83 -2.85 16.79 3.98
C GLN A 83 -1.60 15.98 3.61
N CYS A 84 -0.53 16.65 3.23
CA CYS A 84 0.62 15.98 2.62
C CYS A 84 1.90 16.07 3.46
N ALA A 85 2.04 17.10 4.33
CA ALA A 85 3.29 17.36 5.06
C ALA A 85 3.67 16.29 6.08
N SER A 86 2.73 15.42 6.48
CA SER A 86 3.05 14.27 7.34
C SER A 86 3.97 13.25 6.66
N CYS A 87 3.95 13.21 5.33
CA CYS A 87 4.71 12.24 4.53
C CYS A 87 5.74 12.91 3.62
N HIS A 88 5.50 14.15 3.19
CA HIS A 88 6.31 14.88 2.20
C HIS A 88 6.90 16.15 2.74
N SER A 89 8.06 16.57 2.22
CA SER A 89 8.61 17.92 2.38
C SER A 89 8.41 18.72 1.09
N PHE A 90 8.33 20.07 1.18
CA PHE A 90 8.06 20.96 0.05
C PHE A 90 9.16 21.99 -0.21
N ASN A 91 10.10 22.12 0.71
CA ASN A 91 11.19 23.08 0.59
C ASN A 91 12.31 22.53 -0.30
N GLU A 92 13.05 23.45 -0.91
CA GLU A 92 14.27 23.09 -1.66
C GLU A 92 15.27 22.37 -0.77
N GLY A 93 15.86 21.29 -1.28
CA GLY A 93 16.77 20.45 -0.49
C GLY A 93 16.11 19.71 0.68
N GLY A 94 14.77 19.69 0.73
CA GLY A 94 14.02 18.97 1.75
C GLY A 94 14.27 17.46 1.68
N ARG A 95 14.33 16.84 2.85
CA ARG A 95 14.59 15.39 2.95
C ARG A 95 13.38 14.58 2.47
N ASN A 96 13.66 13.39 1.94
CA ASN A 96 12.66 12.36 1.76
C ASN A 96 12.18 11.85 3.13
N GLY A 97 10.86 11.70 3.27
CA GLY A 97 10.21 11.12 4.44
C GLY A 97 9.57 9.77 4.10
N VAL A 98 8.33 9.56 4.53
CA VAL A 98 7.49 8.43 4.06
C VAL A 98 7.27 8.52 2.56
N GLY A 99 7.08 9.75 2.04
CA GLY A 99 7.06 10.09 0.62
C GLY A 99 8.30 10.90 0.22
N PRO A 100 8.51 11.10 -1.10
CA PRO A 100 9.60 11.91 -1.61
C PRO A 100 9.40 13.41 -1.33
N ASN A 101 10.49 14.18 -1.39
CA ASN A 101 10.39 15.64 -1.45
C ASN A 101 9.63 16.07 -2.70
N LEU A 102 8.75 17.07 -2.57
CA LEU A 102 7.89 17.56 -3.65
C LEU A 102 8.28 18.95 -4.17
N TYR A 103 9.45 19.47 -3.77
CA TYR A 103 9.94 20.73 -4.33
C TYR A 103 10.10 20.60 -5.85
N ALA A 104 9.60 21.59 -6.57
CA ALA A 104 9.62 21.65 -8.03
C ALA A 104 9.02 20.39 -8.73
N ILE A 105 8.02 19.74 -8.12
CA ILE A 105 7.41 18.51 -8.67
C ILE A 105 6.74 18.73 -10.02
N VAL A 106 6.14 19.92 -10.26
CA VAL A 106 5.47 20.21 -11.53
C VAL A 106 6.51 20.28 -12.64
N GLY A 107 6.36 19.44 -13.67
CA GLY A 107 7.32 19.28 -14.76
C GLY A 107 8.49 18.34 -14.47
N ALA A 108 8.70 17.95 -13.20
CA ALA A 108 9.70 16.94 -12.86
C ALA A 108 9.28 15.55 -13.39
N LYS A 109 10.25 14.70 -13.65
CA LYS A 109 9.97 13.31 -14.07
C LYS A 109 9.39 12.50 -12.91
N HIS A 110 8.60 11.47 -13.21
CA HIS A 110 8.26 10.47 -12.21
C HIS A 110 9.56 9.88 -11.64
N ALA A 111 9.53 9.51 -10.36
CA ALA A 111 10.72 9.05 -9.64
C ALA A 111 11.88 10.07 -9.61
N HIS A 112 11.59 11.39 -9.60
CA HIS A 112 12.55 12.50 -9.68
C HIS A 112 13.49 12.62 -8.47
N SER A 113 13.04 12.20 -7.29
CA SER A 113 13.81 12.39 -6.04
C SER A 113 14.86 11.30 -5.89
N GLU A 114 16.12 11.68 -5.95
CA GLU A 114 17.24 10.76 -5.76
C GLU A 114 17.21 10.16 -4.34
N GLY A 115 17.63 8.90 -4.23
CA GLY A 115 17.69 8.18 -2.96
C GLY A 115 16.33 7.77 -2.37
N PHE A 116 15.19 8.16 -2.97
CA PHE A 116 13.89 7.67 -2.52
C PHE A 116 13.56 6.33 -3.15
N ASN A 117 13.08 5.39 -2.33
CA ASN A 117 12.71 4.05 -2.78
C ASN A 117 11.30 4.01 -3.39
N TYR A 118 11.16 4.44 -4.62
CA TYR A 118 9.89 4.38 -5.35
C TYR A 118 9.41 2.94 -5.61
N SER A 119 8.10 2.77 -5.82
CA SER A 119 7.54 1.51 -6.33
C SER A 119 8.03 1.22 -7.74
N ALA A 120 7.97 -0.06 -8.15
CA ALA A 120 8.37 -0.46 -9.50
C ALA A 120 7.55 0.26 -10.59
N VAL A 121 6.24 0.45 -10.35
CA VAL A 121 5.35 1.14 -11.29
C VAL A 121 5.77 2.60 -11.49
N ILE A 122 6.08 3.35 -10.42
CA ILE A 122 6.52 4.75 -10.54
C ILE A 122 7.90 4.83 -11.20
N ARG A 123 8.82 3.92 -10.91
CA ARG A 123 10.12 3.85 -11.61
C ARG A 123 9.94 3.55 -13.11
N GLY A 124 9.00 2.69 -13.46
CA GLY A 124 8.67 2.40 -14.86
C GLY A 124 8.12 3.60 -15.63
N MET A 125 7.59 4.60 -14.91
CA MET A 125 7.09 5.86 -15.48
C MET A 125 8.12 7.00 -15.47
N ALA A 126 9.37 6.75 -15.15
CA ALA A 126 10.41 7.79 -14.96
C ALA A 126 10.66 8.68 -16.21
N SER A 127 10.22 8.27 -17.40
CA SER A 127 10.30 9.10 -18.61
C SER A 127 9.18 10.15 -18.70
N LYS A 128 8.09 9.98 -17.93
CA LYS A 128 6.92 10.88 -17.97
C LYS A 128 7.12 12.05 -17.00
N PRO A 129 6.80 13.30 -17.40
CA PRO A 129 6.77 14.41 -16.48
C PRO A 129 5.49 14.40 -15.62
N TRP A 130 5.57 15.02 -14.44
CA TRP A 130 4.42 15.37 -13.63
C TRP A 130 3.82 16.69 -14.13
N GLY A 131 2.92 16.63 -15.07
CA GLY A 131 2.12 17.77 -15.47
C GLY A 131 0.94 18.00 -14.51
N TYR A 132 0.17 19.06 -14.75
CA TYR A 132 -0.98 19.39 -13.92
C TYR A 132 -2.06 18.30 -13.98
N GLU A 133 -2.33 17.77 -15.15
CA GLU A 133 -3.36 16.73 -15.33
C GLU A 133 -2.90 15.36 -14.79
N GLU A 134 -1.60 15.05 -14.89
CA GLU A 134 -1.03 13.86 -14.26
C GLU A 134 -1.15 13.94 -12.73
N LEU A 135 -0.84 15.11 -12.15
CA LEU A 135 -1.01 15.34 -10.72
C LEU A 135 -2.48 15.31 -10.32
N ASN A 136 -3.38 15.85 -11.13
CA ASN A 136 -4.82 15.77 -10.91
C ASN A 136 -5.29 14.31 -10.85
N ALA A 137 -4.93 13.52 -11.85
CA ALA A 137 -5.27 12.10 -11.89
C ALA A 137 -4.65 11.30 -10.74
N TRP A 138 -3.39 11.61 -10.41
CA TRP A 138 -2.68 10.98 -9.29
C TRP A 138 -3.35 11.29 -7.95
N LEU A 139 -3.68 12.55 -7.69
CA LEU A 139 -4.29 12.98 -6.42
C LEU A 139 -5.75 12.53 -6.30
N ALA A 140 -6.47 12.42 -7.40
CA ALA A 140 -7.83 11.91 -7.39
C ALA A 140 -7.89 10.42 -7.00
N ASN A 141 -6.99 9.60 -7.53
CA ASN A 141 -6.92 8.18 -7.17
C ASN A 141 -5.53 7.60 -7.51
N PRO A 142 -4.57 7.62 -6.58
CA PRO A 142 -3.22 7.09 -6.80
C PRO A 142 -3.20 5.62 -7.22
N ARG A 143 -4.13 4.82 -6.70
CA ARG A 143 -4.19 3.38 -7.01
C ARG A 143 -4.69 3.11 -8.41
N ALA A 144 -5.61 3.92 -8.90
CA ALA A 144 -6.08 3.82 -10.28
C ALA A 144 -5.03 4.33 -11.27
N TYR A 145 -4.35 5.44 -10.93
CA TYR A 145 -3.30 6.02 -11.76
C TYR A 145 -2.08 5.09 -11.92
N ALA A 146 -1.61 4.53 -10.82
CA ALA A 146 -0.45 3.65 -10.80
C ALA A 146 -0.67 2.46 -9.85
N PRO A 147 -1.32 1.38 -10.33
CA PRO A 147 -1.55 0.18 -9.51
C PRO A 147 -0.25 -0.39 -8.95
N GLY A 148 -0.20 -0.65 -7.66
CA GLY A 148 1.00 -1.11 -6.97
C GLY A 148 1.95 0.00 -6.50
N ASN A 149 1.53 1.27 -6.57
CA ASN A 149 2.24 2.37 -5.92
C ASN A 149 2.19 2.24 -4.38
N LYS A 150 3.06 3.00 -3.69
CA LYS A 150 3.18 2.96 -2.22
C LYS A 150 2.40 4.06 -1.50
N MET A 151 1.83 5.02 -2.22
CA MET A 151 1.07 6.13 -1.64
C MET A 151 -0.30 5.65 -1.20
N THR A 152 -0.66 5.93 0.06
CA THR A 152 -1.93 5.51 0.67
C THR A 152 -2.95 6.65 0.77
N TYR A 153 -2.71 7.77 0.11
CA TYR A 153 -3.65 8.88 0.02
C TYR A 153 -4.93 8.45 -0.70
N ALA A 154 -6.08 8.79 -0.14
CA ALA A 154 -7.41 8.51 -0.68
C ALA A 154 -8.38 9.63 -0.31
#